data_fa1c5b2fd418c917e1deadb665e73edf
#
_entry.id   fa1c5b2fd418c917e1deadb665e73edf
#
_cell.length_a   1.000
_cell.length_b   1.000
_cell.length_c   1.000
_cell.angle_alpha   90.00
_cell.angle_beta   90.00
_cell.angle_gamma   90.00
#
_symmetry.space_group_name_H-M   'P 1'
#
loop_
_entity.id
_entity.type
_entity.pdbx_description
1 polymer ?
#
loop_
_entity_poly.entity_id
_entity_poly.type
_entity_poly.pdbx_seq_one_letter_code
_entity_poly.pdbx_strand_id
1 'polypeptide(L)'
;GIINQLATEAPQPVFILTDANVIFKTETIFNLIRHLKNNETAQVAANIIKVSVSDKGIASQEKSYIALENKIKYAESVKWNVIMGAEGGCYAIRKECFSPVPKNFYMDDFYITLNVIERGKQIVFDKEAICNEDVPTQAKEEFKRKVRISIGNFQNLNRYKSLLWKFNGI
;
A
#
# COMPACT_ATOMS: atom_id res chain seq x y z
N GLY A 1 8.38 -9.61 -13.33
CA GLY A 1 9.24 -8.55 -12.77
C GLY A 1 10.02 -9.04 -11.55
N ILE A 2 10.95 -8.23 -11.05
CA ILE A 2 11.83 -8.59 -9.92
C ILE A 2 11.04 -9.00 -8.68
N ILE A 3 9.99 -8.27 -8.33
CA ILE A 3 9.13 -8.58 -7.18
C ILE A 3 8.53 -10.00 -7.28
N ASN A 4 8.08 -10.41 -8.46
CA ASN A 4 7.53 -11.76 -8.65
C ASN A 4 8.58 -12.85 -8.44
N GLN A 5 9.79 -12.61 -8.95
CA GLN A 5 10.90 -13.53 -8.78
C GLN A 5 11.27 -13.68 -7.30
N LEU A 6 11.49 -12.58 -6.60
CA LEU A 6 11.80 -12.58 -5.16
C LEU A 6 10.70 -13.26 -4.34
N ALA A 7 9.42 -13.01 -4.64
CA ALA A 7 8.32 -13.67 -3.96
C ALA A 7 8.26 -15.19 -4.19
N THR A 8 8.73 -15.65 -5.36
CA THR A 8 8.82 -17.09 -5.66
C THR A 8 9.98 -17.75 -4.90
N GLU A 9 11.13 -17.10 -4.89
CA GLU A 9 12.38 -17.64 -4.31
C GLU A 9 12.40 -17.56 -2.77
N ALA A 10 11.77 -16.54 -2.17
CA ALA A 10 11.77 -16.37 -0.72
C ALA A 10 10.97 -17.49 -0.01
N PRO A 11 11.58 -18.22 0.95
CA PRO A 11 10.92 -19.33 1.64
C PRO A 11 9.96 -18.89 2.75
N GLN A 12 10.02 -17.65 3.20
CA GLN A 12 9.28 -17.13 4.34
C GLN A 12 7.79 -17.01 4.06
N PRO A 13 6.93 -17.22 5.08
CA PRO A 13 5.47 -17.15 4.93
C PRO A 13 4.91 -15.72 4.86
N VAL A 14 5.72 -14.72 5.19
CA VAL A 14 5.35 -13.29 5.19
C VAL A 14 6.42 -12.48 4.47
N PHE A 15 5.99 -11.55 3.64
CA PHE A 15 6.83 -10.57 2.98
C PHE A 15 6.57 -9.19 3.54
N ILE A 16 7.61 -8.39 3.68
CA ILE A 16 7.51 -6.95 3.86
C ILE A 16 8.06 -6.32 2.59
N LEU A 17 7.20 -5.60 1.87
CA LEU A 17 7.55 -4.85 0.69
C LEU A 17 7.74 -3.39 1.08
N THR A 18 8.82 -2.79 0.63
CA THR A 18 9.16 -1.41 0.95
C THR A 18 9.95 -0.76 -0.18
N ASP A 19 9.78 0.55 -0.33
CA ASP A 19 10.61 1.37 -1.20
C ASP A 19 11.97 1.63 -0.55
N ALA A 20 13.00 1.85 -1.37
CA ALA A 20 14.37 2.03 -0.92
C ALA A 20 14.62 3.34 -0.14
N ASN A 21 13.74 4.33 -0.30
CA ASN A 21 13.78 5.63 0.38
C ASN A 21 12.92 5.70 1.65
N VAL A 22 12.42 4.56 2.11
CA VAL A 22 11.57 4.49 3.31
C VAL A 22 12.41 4.11 4.53
N ILE A 23 12.28 4.90 5.60
CA ILE A 23 12.98 4.70 6.87
C ILE A 23 11.99 4.23 7.93
N PHE A 24 12.21 3.06 8.48
CA PHE A 24 11.38 2.47 9.53
C PHE A 24 11.65 3.08 10.90
N LYS A 25 10.59 3.24 11.70
CA LYS A 25 10.73 3.39 13.14
C LYS A 25 11.02 2.03 13.78
N THR A 26 11.57 2.03 15.00
CA THR A 26 12.00 0.81 15.70
C THR A 26 10.93 -0.28 15.75
N GLU A 27 9.67 0.09 16.00
CA GLU A 27 8.56 -0.85 16.20
C GLU A 27 7.79 -1.16 14.90
N THR A 28 8.19 -0.59 13.75
CA THR A 28 7.42 -0.71 12.49
C THR A 28 7.18 -2.16 12.09
N ILE A 29 8.24 -2.99 12.07
CA ILE A 29 8.14 -4.39 11.65
C ILE A 29 7.25 -5.18 12.61
N PHE A 30 7.43 -5.00 13.93
CA PHE A 30 6.61 -5.65 14.94
C PHE A 30 5.13 -5.30 14.77
N ASN A 31 4.83 -4.01 14.58
CA ASN A 31 3.46 -3.53 14.39
C ASN A 31 2.82 -4.10 13.13
N LEU A 32 3.54 -4.20 12.02
CA LEU A 32 3.04 -4.85 10.80
C LEU A 32 2.74 -6.34 11.02
N ILE A 33 3.65 -7.08 11.67
CA ILE A 33 3.53 -8.54 11.77
C ILE A 33 2.49 -8.96 12.81
N ARG A 34 2.30 -8.21 13.90
CA ARG A 34 1.36 -8.57 14.98
C ARG A 34 -0.07 -8.84 14.50
N HIS A 35 -0.54 -8.13 13.49
CA HIS A 35 -1.87 -8.31 12.91
C HIS A 35 -2.02 -9.59 12.10
N LEU A 36 -0.92 -10.10 11.55
CA LEU A 36 -0.90 -11.35 10.81
C LEU A 36 -1.02 -12.61 11.70
N LYS A 37 -1.14 -12.45 13.04
CA LYS A 37 -1.58 -13.54 13.92
C LYS A 37 -3.03 -13.95 13.64
N ASN A 38 -3.86 -13.03 13.18
CA ASN A 38 -5.21 -13.35 12.69
C ASN A 38 -5.12 -13.91 11.27
N ASN A 39 -5.58 -15.14 11.06
CA ASN A 39 -5.51 -15.85 9.76
C ASN A 39 -6.38 -15.19 8.67
N GLU A 40 -7.36 -14.37 9.02
CA GLU A 40 -8.16 -13.61 8.07
C GLU A 40 -7.42 -12.39 7.53
N THR A 41 -6.46 -11.85 8.29
CA THR A 41 -5.63 -10.71 7.85
C THR A 41 -4.55 -11.18 6.87
N ALA A 42 -4.65 -10.76 5.63
CA ALA A 42 -3.70 -11.09 4.57
C ALA A 42 -2.64 -10.02 4.35
N GLN A 43 -3.00 -8.75 4.55
CA GLN A 43 -2.12 -7.62 4.29
C GLN A 43 -2.23 -6.58 5.41
N VAL A 44 -1.11 -5.93 5.73
CA VAL A 44 -1.04 -4.86 6.73
C VAL A 44 -0.27 -3.68 6.15
N ALA A 45 -0.92 -2.55 6.00
CA ALA A 45 -0.32 -1.32 5.49
C ALA A 45 0.28 -0.49 6.62
N ALA A 46 1.46 0.07 6.39
CA ALA A 46 2.11 1.00 7.29
C ALA A 46 1.51 2.41 7.21
N ASN A 47 1.73 3.17 8.25
CA ASN A 47 1.46 4.61 8.33
C ASN A 47 2.68 5.37 7.79
N ILE A 48 2.62 5.77 6.52
CA ILE A 48 3.71 6.50 5.89
C ILE A 48 3.57 7.99 6.19
N ILE A 49 4.61 8.54 6.81
CA ILE A 49 4.71 9.95 7.14
C ILE A 49 5.69 10.60 6.18
N LYS A 50 5.20 11.54 5.38
CA LYS A 50 6.05 12.33 4.49
C LYS A 50 6.86 13.34 5.29
N VAL A 51 8.17 13.21 5.22
CA VAL A 51 9.13 14.15 5.83
C VAL A 51 9.69 15.06 4.75
N SER A 52 9.71 16.34 5.00
CA SER A 52 10.26 17.33 4.05
C SER A 52 11.13 18.33 4.79
N VAL A 53 12.19 18.76 4.14
CA VAL A 53 13.06 19.86 4.61
C VAL A 53 12.36 21.22 4.53
N SER A 54 11.30 21.34 3.72
CA SER A 54 10.54 22.57 3.52
C SER A 54 9.05 22.35 3.78
N ASP A 55 8.46 23.21 4.61
CA ASP A 55 7.01 23.21 4.88
C ASP A 55 6.21 24.13 3.92
N LYS A 56 6.79 24.50 2.77
CA LYS A 56 6.16 25.40 1.78
C LYS A 56 5.94 24.71 0.44
N GLY A 57 4.94 25.18 -0.30
CA GLY A 57 4.64 24.74 -1.66
C GLY A 57 4.10 23.31 -1.77
N ILE A 58 4.57 22.58 -2.78
CA ILE A 58 4.10 21.22 -3.12
C ILE A 58 4.30 20.24 -1.95
N ALA A 59 5.38 20.36 -1.21
CA ALA A 59 5.69 19.49 -0.07
C ALA A 59 4.67 19.61 1.07
N SER A 60 4.17 20.80 1.36
CA SER A 60 3.13 21.02 2.37
C SER A 60 1.78 20.44 1.94
N GLN A 61 1.43 20.59 0.66
CA GLN A 61 0.20 20.01 0.10
C GLN A 61 0.23 18.49 0.12
N GLU A 62 1.36 17.89 -0.26
CA GLU A 62 1.53 16.43 -0.23
C GLU A 62 1.45 15.87 1.19
N LYS A 63 2.07 16.51 2.18
CA LYS A 63 1.93 16.12 3.60
C LYS A 63 0.47 16.12 4.05
N SER A 64 -0.27 17.20 3.74
CA SER A 64 -1.68 17.32 4.13
C SER A 64 -2.56 16.28 3.45
N TYR A 65 -2.30 16.02 2.17
CA TYR A 65 -2.99 14.99 1.39
C TYR A 65 -2.77 13.60 1.99
N ILE A 66 -1.53 13.20 2.23
CA ILE A 66 -1.20 11.89 2.82
C ILE A 66 -1.76 11.75 4.24
N ALA A 67 -1.72 12.82 5.05
CA ALA A 67 -2.33 12.78 6.39
C ALA A 67 -3.85 12.54 6.34
N LEU A 68 -4.56 13.11 5.37
CA LEU A 68 -5.97 12.86 5.15
C LEU A 68 -6.20 11.43 4.64
N GLU A 69 -5.42 10.99 3.66
CA GLU A 69 -5.48 9.62 3.11
C GLU A 69 -5.28 8.56 4.20
N ASN A 70 -4.30 8.74 5.09
CA ASN A 70 -4.05 7.83 6.21
C ASN A 70 -5.23 7.79 7.21
N LYS A 71 -5.92 8.93 7.44
CA LYS A 71 -7.15 8.94 8.25
C LYS A 71 -8.27 8.14 7.58
N ILE A 72 -8.42 8.26 6.27
CA ILE A 72 -9.42 7.50 5.50
C ILE A 72 -9.09 6.00 5.56
N LYS A 73 -7.85 5.60 5.27
CA LYS A 73 -7.39 4.20 5.34
C LYS A 73 -7.62 3.60 6.74
N TYR A 74 -7.35 4.36 7.79
CA TYR A 74 -7.63 3.92 9.15
C TYR A 74 -9.13 3.70 9.39
N ALA A 75 -9.97 4.63 8.96
CA ALA A 75 -11.42 4.50 9.10
C ALA A 75 -11.98 3.31 8.30
N GLU A 76 -11.51 3.10 7.07
CA GLU A 76 -11.84 1.94 6.23
C GLU A 76 -11.44 0.63 6.92
N SER A 77 -10.19 0.56 7.41
CA SER A 77 -9.67 -0.62 8.10
C SER A 77 -10.50 -0.98 9.34
N VAL A 78 -10.86 0.01 10.16
CA VAL A 78 -11.67 -0.22 11.38
C VAL A 78 -13.11 -0.60 11.06
N LYS A 79 -13.70 0.02 10.03
CA LYS A 79 -15.12 -0.16 9.72
C LYS A 79 -15.40 -1.39 8.86
N TRP A 80 -14.50 -1.69 7.93
CA TRP A 80 -14.73 -2.70 6.90
C TRP A 80 -13.68 -3.83 6.87
N ASN A 81 -12.65 -3.77 7.72
CA ASN A 81 -11.49 -4.67 7.70
C ASN A 81 -10.76 -4.73 6.34
N VAL A 82 -10.92 -3.72 5.52
CA VAL A 82 -10.20 -3.54 4.25
C VAL A 82 -9.83 -2.09 4.07
N ILE A 83 -8.82 -1.83 3.22
CA ILE A 83 -8.47 -0.50 2.72
C ILE A 83 -8.40 -0.55 1.21
N MET A 84 -8.79 0.53 0.53
CA MET A 84 -8.81 0.57 -0.94
C MET A 84 -7.44 0.59 -1.59
N GLY A 85 -6.35 0.82 -0.85
CA GLY A 85 -5.00 0.76 -1.37
C GLY A 85 -3.96 0.80 -0.26
N ALA A 86 -3.16 -0.26 -0.13
CA ALA A 86 -1.92 -0.18 0.63
C ALA A 86 -0.91 0.61 -0.18
N GLU A 87 -0.29 1.61 0.44
CA GLU A 87 0.73 2.41 -0.22
C GLU A 87 2.01 1.59 -0.41
N GLY A 88 2.61 1.66 -1.61
CA GLY A 88 3.78 0.87 -1.99
C GLY A 88 5.02 1.13 -1.13
N GLY A 89 5.05 2.26 -0.43
CA GLY A 89 6.17 2.62 0.43
C GLY A 89 6.47 1.61 1.54
N CYS A 90 5.45 1.01 2.18
CA CYS A 90 5.66 -0.10 3.12
C CYS A 90 4.37 -0.86 3.45
N TYR A 91 4.38 -2.17 3.28
CA TYR A 91 3.31 -3.06 3.78
C TYR A 91 3.82 -4.48 4.00
N ALA A 92 3.17 -5.23 4.89
CA ALA A 92 3.37 -6.67 5.05
C ALA A 92 2.27 -7.45 4.36
N ILE A 93 2.59 -8.62 3.79
CA ILE A 93 1.62 -9.52 3.15
C ILE A 93 1.97 -10.98 3.38
N ARG A 94 0.98 -11.84 3.55
CA ARG A 94 1.17 -13.28 3.53
C ARG A 94 1.59 -13.76 2.14
N LYS A 95 2.59 -14.63 2.07
CA LYS A 95 3.06 -15.22 0.81
C LYS A 95 1.94 -15.87 0.02
N GLU A 96 1.06 -16.63 0.67
CA GLU A 96 -0.07 -17.30 0.06
C GLU A 96 -1.12 -16.37 -0.55
N CYS A 97 -1.16 -15.10 -0.07
CA CYS A 97 -2.05 -14.06 -0.58
C CYS A 97 -1.38 -13.14 -1.61
N PHE A 98 -0.06 -13.27 -1.78
CA PHE A 98 0.65 -12.53 -2.83
C PHE A 98 0.24 -13.07 -4.22
N SER A 99 -0.11 -12.17 -5.11
CA SER A 99 -0.39 -12.49 -6.52
C SER A 99 0.66 -11.89 -7.43
N PRO A 100 1.23 -12.70 -8.34
CA PRO A 100 2.19 -12.20 -9.30
C PRO A 100 1.62 -11.05 -10.12
N VAL A 101 2.31 -9.92 -10.11
CA VAL A 101 1.91 -8.73 -10.85
C VAL A 101 2.14 -8.95 -12.35
N PRO A 102 1.15 -8.68 -13.22
CA PRO A 102 1.33 -8.81 -14.66
C PRO A 102 2.42 -7.87 -15.19
N LYS A 103 3.03 -8.24 -16.31
CA LYS A 103 3.97 -7.36 -17.02
C LYS A 103 3.25 -6.07 -17.42
N ASN A 104 3.95 -4.94 -17.34
CA ASN A 104 3.45 -3.60 -17.71
C ASN A 104 2.33 -3.03 -16.84
N PHE A 105 2.11 -3.55 -15.63
CA PHE A 105 1.32 -2.86 -14.60
C PHE A 105 2.19 -1.82 -13.89
N TYR A 106 1.65 -0.60 -13.76
CA TYR A 106 2.40 0.53 -13.18
C TYR A 106 2.18 0.73 -11.68
N MET A 107 1.10 0.16 -11.14
CA MET A 107 0.75 0.21 -9.70
C MET A 107 0.62 -1.22 -9.19
N ASP A 108 1.75 -1.81 -8.85
CA ASP A 108 1.85 -3.19 -8.34
C ASP A 108 1.27 -3.33 -6.93
N ASP A 109 1.50 -2.37 -6.06
CA ASP A 109 0.94 -2.28 -4.73
C ASP A 109 -0.60 -2.29 -4.75
N PHE A 110 -1.19 -1.47 -5.60
CA PHE A 110 -2.64 -1.40 -5.78
C PHE A 110 -3.20 -2.70 -6.38
N TYR A 111 -2.51 -3.28 -7.36
CA TYR A 111 -2.88 -4.58 -7.94
C TYR A 111 -2.91 -5.68 -6.87
N ILE A 112 -1.86 -5.77 -6.04
CA ILE A 112 -1.75 -6.77 -4.97
C ILE A 112 -2.87 -6.56 -3.95
N THR A 113 -3.12 -5.32 -3.53
CA THR A 113 -4.18 -4.98 -2.57
C THR A 113 -5.57 -5.37 -3.09
N LEU A 114 -5.91 -5.00 -4.32
CA LEU A 114 -7.20 -5.37 -4.92
C LEU A 114 -7.38 -6.88 -5.09
N ASN A 115 -6.29 -7.61 -5.32
CA ASN A 115 -6.33 -9.07 -5.36
C ASN A 115 -6.64 -9.68 -3.98
N VAL A 116 -6.10 -9.11 -2.90
CA VAL A 116 -6.44 -9.51 -1.53
C VAL A 116 -7.93 -9.28 -1.25
N ILE A 117 -8.47 -8.11 -1.65
CA ILE A 117 -9.91 -7.80 -1.53
C ILE A 117 -10.76 -8.77 -2.36
N GLU A 118 -10.37 -9.07 -3.61
CA GLU A 118 -11.10 -10.01 -4.49
C GLU A 118 -11.22 -11.40 -3.87
N ARG A 119 -10.22 -11.81 -3.05
CA ARG A 119 -10.22 -13.07 -2.30
C ARG A 119 -11.02 -13.03 -0.98
N GLY A 120 -11.61 -11.89 -0.63
CA GLY A 120 -12.37 -11.71 0.61
C GLY A 120 -11.52 -11.71 1.87
N LYS A 121 -10.22 -11.43 1.77
CA LYS A 121 -9.32 -11.36 2.91
C LYS A 121 -9.23 -9.94 3.48
N GLN A 122 -8.90 -9.86 4.77
CA GLN A 122 -8.81 -8.60 5.49
C GLN A 122 -7.48 -7.89 5.23
N ILE A 123 -7.56 -6.56 5.21
CA ILE A 123 -6.42 -5.65 5.10
C ILE A 123 -6.49 -4.64 6.23
N VAL A 124 -5.47 -4.60 7.06
CA VAL A 124 -5.38 -3.70 8.21
C VAL A 124 -4.47 -2.51 7.88
N PHE A 125 -4.88 -1.31 8.26
CA PHE A 125 -3.99 -0.15 8.34
C PHE A 125 -3.55 0.05 9.80
N ASP A 126 -2.25 -0.10 10.08
CA ASP A 126 -1.74 0.12 11.43
C ASP A 126 -1.09 1.49 11.55
N LYS A 127 -1.74 2.40 12.28
CA LYS A 127 -1.23 3.75 12.54
C LYS A 127 0.07 3.80 13.36
N GLU A 128 0.38 2.73 14.10
CA GLU A 128 1.61 2.60 14.89
C GLU A 128 2.77 2.00 14.09
N ALA A 129 2.51 1.41 12.92
CA ALA A 129 3.54 0.94 12.00
C ALA A 129 4.10 2.11 11.18
N ILE A 130 4.86 2.99 11.83
CA ILE A 130 5.30 4.27 11.27
C ILE A 130 6.53 4.10 10.37
N CYS A 131 6.43 4.63 9.15
CA CYS A 131 7.54 4.78 8.22
C CYS A 131 7.69 6.25 7.81
N ASN A 132 8.91 6.72 7.66
CA ASN A 132 9.21 8.04 7.13
C ASN A 132 9.65 7.92 5.66
N GLU A 133 9.16 8.79 4.82
CA GLU A 133 9.53 8.86 3.41
C GLU A 133 9.74 10.33 3.00
N ASP A 134 10.82 10.58 2.24
CA ASP A 134 11.12 11.92 1.76
C ASP A 134 10.17 12.34 0.63
N VAL A 135 9.77 13.62 0.64
CA VAL A 135 8.93 14.20 -0.41
C VAL A 135 9.81 14.68 -1.57
N PRO A 136 9.47 14.30 -2.82
CA PRO A 136 10.12 14.87 -3.99
C PRO A 136 9.96 16.41 -4.03
N THR A 137 11.05 17.09 -4.33
CA THR A 137 11.07 18.58 -4.37
C THR A 137 10.81 19.14 -5.76
N GLN A 138 10.93 18.32 -6.81
CA GLN A 138 10.83 18.77 -8.19
C GLN A 138 9.44 18.51 -8.79
N ALA A 139 8.75 19.58 -9.21
CA ALA A 139 7.41 19.51 -9.81
C ALA A 139 7.34 18.59 -11.06
N LYS A 140 8.40 18.56 -11.86
CA LYS A 140 8.45 17.73 -13.08
C LYS A 140 8.48 16.23 -12.76
N GLU A 141 9.18 15.82 -11.71
CA GLU A 141 9.23 14.43 -11.25
C GLU A 141 7.89 14.03 -10.68
N GLU A 142 7.27 14.90 -9.86
CA GLU A 142 5.95 14.67 -9.30
C GLU A 142 4.88 14.54 -10.40
N PHE A 143 4.93 15.36 -11.44
CA PHE A 143 4.03 15.23 -12.58
C PHE A 143 4.17 13.87 -13.27
N LYS A 144 5.41 13.42 -13.55
CA LYS A 144 5.64 12.09 -14.14
C LYS A 144 5.12 10.97 -13.23
N ARG A 145 5.31 11.10 -11.91
CA ARG A 145 4.79 10.16 -10.91
C ARG A 145 3.26 10.10 -10.98
N LYS A 146 2.56 11.25 -10.99
CA LYS A 146 1.09 11.30 -11.06
C LYS A 146 0.55 10.71 -12.37
N VAL A 147 1.22 10.93 -13.50
CA VAL A 147 0.85 10.30 -14.78
C VAL A 147 0.95 8.78 -14.68
N ARG A 148 2.06 8.24 -14.14
CA ARG A 148 2.25 6.80 -13.94
C ARG A 148 1.15 6.22 -13.03
N ILE A 149 0.85 6.88 -11.91
CA ILE A 149 -0.21 6.49 -10.98
C ILE A 149 -1.57 6.46 -11.69
N SER A 150 -1.90 7.48 -12.47
CA SER A 150 -3.16 7.54 -13.21
C SER A 150 -3.31 6.38 -14.19
N ILE A 151 -2.25 6.07 -14.96
CA ILE A 151 -2.26 4.92 -15.88
C ILE A 151 -2.50 3.63 -15.11
N GLY A 152 -1.77 3.42 -14.00
CA GLY A 152 -1.92 2.24 -13.16
C GLY A 152 -3.31 2.11 -12.53
N ASN A 153 -3.92 3.23 -12.14
CA ASN A 153 -5.30 3.24 -11.61
C ASN A 153 -6.31 2.79 -12.69
N PHE A 154 -6.19 3.25 -13.92
CA PHE A 154 -7.04 2.77 -15.02
C PHE A 154 -6.82 1.30 -15.35
N GLN A 155 -5.57 0.81 -15.31
CA GLN A 155 -5.28 -0.61 -15.50
C GLN A 155 -5.96 -1.46 -14.43
N ASN A 156 -5.84 -1.07 -13.16
CA ASN A 156 -6.43 -1.77 -12.03
C ASN A 156 -7.97 -1.67 -12.05
N LEU A 157 -8.53 -0.51 -12.35
CA LEU A 157 -9.98 -0.32 -12.51
C LEU A 157 -10.55 -1.28 -13.58
N ASN A 158 -9.91 -1.38 -14.73
CA ASN A 158 -10.36 -2.30 -15.79
C ASN A 158 -10.25 -3.78 -15.35
N ARG A 159 -9.18 -4.15 -14.65
CA ARG A 159 -8.96 -5.54 -14.17
C ARG A 159 -9.96 -5.93 -13.08
N TYR A 160 -10.26 -5.02 -12.16
CA TYR A 160 -11.07 -5.29 -10.98
C TYR A 160 -12.45 -4.61 -11.01
N LYS A 161 -12.95 -4.24 -12.20
CA LYS A 161 -14.27 -3.59 -12.35
C LYS A 161 -15.43 -4.37 -11.73
N SER A 162 -15.31 -5.68 -11.61
CA SER A 162 -16.31 -6.52 -10.93
C SER A 162 -16.46 -6.20 -9.44
N LEU A 163 -15.40 -5.69 -8.78
CA LEU A 163 -15.48 -5.30 -7.37
C LEU A 163 -16.39 -4.10 -7.14
N LEU A 164 -16.55 -3.21 -8.14
CA LEU A 164 -17.45 -2.05 -8.06
C LEU A 164 -18.93 -2.45 -7.88
N TRP A 165 -19.30 -3.65 -8.29
CA TRP A 165 -20.67 -4.16 -8.29
C TRP A 165 -20.90 -5.27 -7.27
N LYS A 166 -19.86 -5.76 -6.60
CA LYS A 166 -19.98 -6.73 -5.53
C LYS A 166 -20.28 -6.04 -4.20
N PHE A 167 -21.41 -5.36 -4.12
CA PHE A 167 -21.94 -4.82 -2.86
C PHE A 167 -22.58 -5.91 -1.97
N ASN A 168 -22.10 -7.11 -1.99
CA ASN A 168 -22.54 -8.15 -1.08
C ASN A 168 -21.69 -8.10 0.17
N GLY A 169 -22.14 -7.24 1.11
CA GLY A 169 -21.80 -7.33 2.52
C GLY A 169 -20.32 -7.55 2.84
N ILE A 170 -19.56 -6.49 2.87
CA ILE A 170 -18.37 -6.43 3.72
C ILE A 170 -18.85 -6.15 5.15
#